data_c9362045356632acd1e3a5369fab32c4
#
_entry.id   c9362045356632acd1e3a5369fab32c4
#
_cell.length_a   1.000
_cell.length_b   1.000
_cell.length_c   1.000
_cell.angle_alpha   90.00
_cell.angle_beta   90.00
_cell.angle_gamma   90.00
#
_symmetry.space_group_name_H-M   'P 1'
#
loop_
_entity.id
_entity.type
_entity.pdbx_description
1 polymer ?
#
loop_
_entity_poly.entity_id
_entity_poly.type
_entity_poly.pdbx_seq_one_letter_code
_entity_poly.pdbx_strand_id
1 'polypeptide(L)'
;MKLGIVGLPNVGKSTLFNAITNAGAQSANYPFCTIEPNVGMVSVPDERLDKLAEMYHPDKFTPATIEFVDIAGLVKGASQGEGLGNKFLSHIREVDAIIHVVRCFENDDITHVDGSVNPARDIQTINLELVLSDLDILTRRIDSRKKAMKGDKKLAGEVEFLERLAGEMENGKTARSVEISEDEQEYLKDVSLLTIKPVIYACNMGENDFIDGIENNKYYKQVEEIAKEEGAETLPICAEMEAEIAQLDDEEKAMFLADMGLEKSGLDRLIKKSYSLLGLISYLTAGKPEVRAWTIKKGTKAPQAAGKIHTDFERGFIRAEVVSFDDLMACGNMTAAKEKGLVRSEGKEYVMKDGDIVLFRFNV
;
A
#
# COMPACT_ATOMS: atom_id res chain seq x y z
N MET A 1 6.49 -6.50 -0.04
CA MET A 1 5.07 -6.21 -0.16
C MET A 1 4.84 -5.39 -1.39
N LYS A 2 3.86 -5.77 -2.18
CA LYS A 2 3.67 -5.29 -3.55
C LYS A 2 2.32 -4.61 -3.68
N LEU A 3 2.29 -3.46 -4.35
CA LEU A 3 1.04 -2.79 -4.74
C LEU A 3 0.91 -2.84 -6.26
N GLY A 4 -0.26 -3.29 -6.73
CA GLY A 4 -0.58 -3.31 -8.15
C GLY A 4 -1.21 -2.01 -8.60
N ILE A 5 -0.62 -1.36 -9.59
CA ILE A 5 -1.24 -0.19 -10.22
C ILE A 5 -2.12 -0.67 -11.36
N VAL A 6 -3.41 -0.39 -11.28
CA VAL A 6 -4.41 -0.75 -12.28
C VAL A 6 -5.14 0.49 -12.79
N GLY A 7 -5.75 0.39 -13.95
CA GLY A 7 -6.57 1.45 -14.53
C GLY A 7 -6.89 1.15 -15.99
N LEU A 8 -7.93 1.77 -16.50
CA LEU A 8 -8.29 1.71 -17.92
C LEU A 8 -7.22 2.40 -18.78
N PRO A 9 -7.19 2.17 -20.10
CA PRO A 9 -6.30 2.90 -20.99
C PRO A 9 -6.52 4.43 -20.90
N ASN A 10 -5.44 5.19 -21.04
CA ASN A 10 -5.44 6.66 -21.10
C ASN A 10 -5.95 7.38 -19.83
N VAL A 11 -5.84 6.75 -18.66
CA VAL A 11 -6.18 7.38 -17.37
C VAL A 11 -4.98 8.03 -16.66
N GLY A 12 -3.76 7.95 -17.25
CA GLY A 12 -2.53 8.43 -16.65
C GLY A 12 -1.73 7.37 -15.87
N LYS A 13 -2.13 6.09 -15.95
CA LYS A 13 -1.49 4.97 -15.23
C LYS A 13 0.02 4.87 -15.50
N SER A 14 0.42 4.86 -16.76
CA SER A 14 1.84 4.75 -17.14
C SER A 14 2.64 6.00 -16.77
N THR A 15 2.04 7.19 -16.86
CA THR A 15 2.66 8.45 -16.41
C THR A 15 2.95 8.39 -14.92
N LEU A 16 1.97 7.97 -14.12
CA LEU A 16 2.14 7.81 -12.67
C LEU A 16 3.20 6.75 -12.33
N PHE A 17 3.18 5.59 -13.01
CA PHE A 17 4.16 4.54 -12.78
C PHE A 17 5.58 5.00 -13.12
N ASN A 18 5.75 5.74 -14.22
CA ASN A 18 7.05 6.31 -14.62
C ASN A 18 7.53 7.35 -13.59
N ALA A 19 6.65 8.19 -13.06
CA ALA A 19 6.99 9.13 -11.99
C ALA A 19 7.48 8.37 -10.73
N ILE A 20 6.79 7.30 -10.35
CA ILE A 20 7.20 6.42 -9.23
C ILE A 20 8.58 5.82 -9.49
N THR A 21 8.82 5.25 -10.67
CA THR A 21 10.10 4.60 -10.99
C THR A 21 11.25 5.60 -11.09
N ASN A 22 11.02 6.81 -11.60
CA ASN A 22 12.02 7.87 -11.66
C ASN A 22 12.41 8.34 -10.26
N ALA A 23 11.45 8.57 -9.38
CA ALA A 23 11.69 8.89 -7.98
C ALA A 23 12.46 7.77 -7.26
N GLY A 24 12.16 6.51 -7.56
CA GLY A 24 12.89 5.34 -7.06
C GLY A 24 14.33 5.26 -7.57
N ALA A 25 14.57 5.60 -8.84
CA ALA A 25 15.90 5.55 -9.43
C ALA A 25 16.85 6.62 -8.84
N GLN A 26 16.35 7.79 -8.52
CA GLN A 26 17.12 8.86 -7.85
C GLN A 26 17.53 8.46 -6.42
N SER A 27 16.69 7.69 -5.73
CA SER A 27 16.96 7.20 -4.39
C SER A 27 17.77 5.88 -4.35
N ALA A 28 17.94 5.20 -5.49
CA ALA A 28 18.49 3.85 -5.58
C ALA A 28 20.02 3.82 -5.76
N ASN A 29 20.76 4.22 -4.74
CA ASN A 29 22.11 3.70 -4.51
C ASN A 29 22.06 2.29 -3.84
N TYR A 30 21.06 1.46 -4.16
CA TYR A 30 20.88 0.13 -3.56
C TYR A 30 21.51 -0.96 -4.43
N PRO A 31 22.49 -1.73 -3.91
CA PRO A 31 23.24 -2.73 -4.68
C PRO A 31 22.44 -4.00 -5.08
N PHE A 32 21.14 -4.09 -4.81
CA PHE A 32 20.32 -5.29 -5.05
C PHE A 32 19.01 -5.04 -5.80
N CYS A 33 18.83 -3.88 -6.43
CA CYS A 33 17.67 -3.67 -7.30
C CYS A 33 17.89 -4.38 -8.65
N THR A 34 17.34 -5.58 -8.80
CA THR A 34 17.04 -6.13 -10.12
C THR A 34 15.96 -5.27 -10.75
N ILE A 35 16.27 -4.62 -11.86
CA ILE A 35 15.29 -3.88 -12.67
C ILE A 35 14.46 -4.94 -13.41
N GLU A 36 13.37 -5.38 -12.79
CA GLU A 36 12.36 -6.14 -13.49
C GLU A 36 11.48 -5.16 -14.28
N PRO A 37 11.17 -5.43 -15.56
CA PRO A 37 10.23 -4.60 -16.30
C PRO A 37 8.89 -4.59 -15.57
N ASN A 38 8.31 -3.40 -15.42
CA ASN A 38 7.03 -3.14 -14.73
C ASN A 38 7.04 -3.27 -13.19
N VAL A 39 8.22 -3.25 -12.54
CA VAL A 39 8.35 -3.19 -11.08
C VAL A 39 9.16 -1.96 -10.70
N GLY A 40 8.58 -1.11 -9.84
CA GLY A 40 9.23 0.07 -9.27
C GLY A 40 9.42 -0.12 -7.76
N MET A 41 10.65 0.02 -7.27
CA MET A 41 10.95 0.03 -5.84
C MET A 41 11.23 1.47 -5.40
N VAL A 42 10.52 1.93 -4.37
CA VAL A 42 10.57 3.32 -3.92
C VAL A 42 10.82 3.38 -2.42
N SER A 43 11.62 4.34 -2.00
CA SER A 43 11.84 4.63 -0.58
C SER A 43 10.60 5.25 0.05
N VAL A 44 10.27 4.82 1.25
CA VAL A 44 9.20 5.42 2.05
C VAL A 44 9.74 6.68 2.72
N PRO A 45 9.20 7.87 2.42
CA PRO A 45 9.63 9.11 3.04
C PRO A 45 9.41 9.08 4.56
N ASP A 46 10.46 9.27 5.35
CA ASP A 46 10.40 9.26 6.81
C ASP A 46 11.34 10.31 7.42
N GLU A 47 10.80 11.46 7.77
CA GLU A 47 11.53 12.59 8.36
C GLU A 47 12.25 12.21 9.67
N ARG A 48 11.79 11.16 10.35
CA ARG A 48 12.45 10.65 11.57
C ARG A 48 13.80 10.03 11.24
N LEU A 49 13.88 9.34 10.11
CA LEU A 49 15.12 8.72 9.65
C LEU A 49 16.14 9.78 9.23
N ASP A 50 15.68 10.85 8.57
CA ASP A 50 16.51 11.98 8.15
C ASP A 50 17.14 12.68 9.38
N LYS A 51 16.33 12.99 10.39
CA LYS A 51 16.80 13.58 11.65
C LYS A 51 17.77 12.69 12.42
N LEU A 52 17.57 11.36 12.37
CA LEU A 52 18.53 10.43 12.94
C LEU A 52 19.86 10.40 12.16
N ALA A 53 19.81 10.53 10.83
CA ALA A 53 21.00 10.63 10.02
C ALA A 53 21.80 11.91 10.32
N GLU A 54 21.12 13.05 10.52
CA GLU A 54 21.74 14.29 10.98
C GLU A 54 22.39 14.14 12.36
N MET A 55 21.76 13.40 13.28
CA MET A 55 22.28 13.20 14.64
C MET A 55 23.50 12.28 14.69
N TYR A 56 23.48 11.19 13.93
CA TYR A 56 24.48 10.12 14.01
C TYR A 56 25.57 10.21 12.94
N HIS A 57 25.37 10.99 11.86
CA HIS A 57 26.25 11.05 10.68
C HIS A 57 26.69 9.65 10.24
N PRO A 58 25.75 8.77 9.85
CA PRO A 58 26.03 7.37 9.60
C PRO A 58 26.83 7.16 8.33
N ASP A 59 27.59 6.06 8.31
CA ASP A 59 28.29 5.63 7.10
C ASP A 59 27.32 5.09 6.04
N LYS A 60 26.15 4.61 6.48
CA LYS A 60 25.09 4.10 5.61
C LYS A 60 23.71 4.56 6.06
N PHE A 61 22.89 4.99 5.09
CA PHE A 61 21.51 5.40 5.26
C PHE A 61 20.59 4.46 4.49
N THR A 62 19.62 3.82 5.18
CA THR A 62 18.76 2.79 4.57
C THR A 62 17.30 3.02 4.94
N PRO A 63 16.50 3.69 4.10
CA PRO A 63 15.07 3.86 4.32
C PRO A 63 14.29 2.54 4.12
N ALA A 64 13.06 2.50 4.61
CA ALA A 64 12.12 1.46 4.24
C ALA A 64 11.75 1.60 2.76
N THR A 65 11.42 0.48 2.11
CA THR A 65 11.03 0.48 0.70
C THR A 65 9.69 -0.22 0.50
N ILE A 66 8.99 0.19 -0.54
CA ILE A 66 7.74 -0.42 -1.00
C ILE A 66 7.84 -0.67 -2.51
N GLU A 67 7.17 -1.71 -2.98
CA GLU A 67 7.24 -2.18 -4.36
C GLU A 67 5.93 -1.91 -5.07
N PHE A 68 6.00 -1.23 -6.22
CA PHE A 68 4.87 -0.98 -7.11
C PHE A 68 5.02 -1.81 -8.38
N VAL A 69 3.94 -2.41 -8.82
CA VAL A 69 3.89 -3.25 -10.03
C VAL A 69 2.91 -2.63 -11.01
N ASP A 70 3.38 -2.29 -12.21
CA ASP A 70 2.49 -1.86 -13.29
C ASP A 70 1.75 -3.07 -13.85
N ILE A 71 0.47 -3.16 -13.58
CA ILE A 71 -0.39 -4.21 -14.10
C ILE A 71 -0.99 -3.72 -15.42
N ALA A 72 -0.72 -4.45 -16.50
CA ALA A 72 -1.24 -4.13 -17.82
C ALA A 72 -2.75 -3.89 -17.80
N GLY A 73 -3.21 -2.86 -18.53
CA GLY A 73 -4.59 -2.42 -18.48
C GLY A 73 -5.60 -3.51 -18.80
N LEU A 74 -6.75 -3.42 -18.14
CA LEU A 74 -7.87 -4.34 -18.35
C LEU A 74 -8.47 -4.14 -19.75
N VAL A 75 -8.75 -5.23 -20.43
CA VAL A 75 -9.64 -5.28 -21.59
C VAL A 75 -10.97 -5.86 -21.12
N LYS A 76 -12.10 -5.23 -21.46
CA LYS A 76 -13.45 -5.76 -21.14
C LYS A 76 -13.54 -7.24 -21.56
N GLY A 77 -14.12 -8.06 -20.68
CA GLY A 77 -14.24 -9.51 -20.90
C GLY A 77 -13.02 -10.31 -20.41
N ALA A 78 -12.18 -9.73 -19.55
CA ALA A 78 -11.00 -10.37 -19.02
C ALA A 78 -11.30 -11.67 -18.25
N SER A 79 -12.46 -11.74 -17.59
CA SER A 79 -12.93 -12.91 -16.85
C SER A 79 -13.47 -14.03 -17.73
N GLN A 80 -13.86 -13.73 -18.97
CA GLN A 80 -14.44 -14.69 -19.92
C GLN A 80 -13.46 -15.12 -21.02
N GLY A 81 -12.29 -14.48 -21.12
CA GLY A 81 -11.41 -14.56 -22.27
C GLY A 81 -10.13 -15.35 -22.07
N GLU A 82 -9.62 -15.83 -23.18
CA GLU A 82 -8.30 -16.39 -23.30
C GLU A 82 -7.24 -15.28 -23.38
N GLY A 83 -6.11 -15.44 -22.69
CA GLY A 83 -4.91 -14.61 -22.90
C GLY A 83 -4.74 -13.44 -21.95
N LEU A 84 -4.91 -12.20 -22.40
CA LEU A 84 -4.52 -10.97 -21.65
C LEU A 84 -5.33 -10.77 -20.36
N GLY A 85 -6.62 -11.12 -20.35
CA GLY A 85 -7.47 -11.00 -19.17
C GLY A 85 -7.04 -11.90 -18.02
N ASN A 86 -6.70 -13.16 -18.32
CA ASN A 86 -6.19 -14.08 -17.30
C ASN A 86 -4.84 -13.62 -16.72
N LYS A 87 -3.97 -12.99 -17.52
CA LYS A 87 -2.72 -12.40 -17.04
C LYS A 87 -2.98 -11.21 -16.08
N PHE A 88 -3.92 -10.36 -16.42
CA PHE A 88 -4.34 -9.25 -15.55
C PHE A 88 -4.79 -9.76 -14.18
N LEU A 89 -5.72 -10.72 -14.14
CA LEU A 89 -6.21 -11.32 -12.90
C LEU A 89 -5.10 -12.04 -12.12
N SER A 90 -4.18 -12.70 -12.82
CA SER A 90 -3.02 -13.36 -12.18
C SER A 90 -2.11 -12.34 -11.49
N HIS A 91 -1.78 -11.23 -12.15
CA HIS A 91 -0.95 -10.20 -11.57
C HIS A 91 -1.61 -9.54 -10.35
N ILE A 92 -2.95 -9.33 -10.38
CA ILE A 92 -3.66 -8.83 -9.20
C ILE A 92 -3.60 -9.83 -8.04
N ARG A 93 -3.59 -11.14 -8.28
CA ARG A 93 -3.42 -12.14 -7.21
C ARG A 93 -2.10 -12.02 -6.48
N GLU A 94 -1.03 -11.63 -7.17
CA GLU A 94 0.33 -11.57 -6.64
C GLU A 94 0.62 -10.32 -5.80
N VAL A 95 -0.24 -9.30 -5.84
CA VAL A 95 -0.06 -8.06 -5.08
C VAL A 95 -0.86 -8.06 -3.78
N ASP A 96 -0.41 -7.27 -2.79
CA ASP A 96 -1.04 -7.19 -1.47
C ASP A 96 -2.18 -6.17 -1.41
N ALA A 97 -2.11 -5.10 -2.22
CA ALA A 97 -3.13 -4.07 -2.34
C ALA A 97 -3.14 -3.49 -3.77
N ILE A 98 -4.17 -2.71 -4.08
CA ILE A 98 -4.42 -2.16 -5.41
C ILE A 98 -4.40 -0.63 -5.33
N ILE A 99 -3.69 0.00 -6.28
CA ILE A 99 -3.83 1.41 -6.60
C ILE A 99 -4.60 1.49 -7.90
N HIS A 100 -5.84 1.93 -7.82
CA HIS A 100 -6.70 2.08 -8.98
C HIS A 100 -6.62 3.53 -9.47
N VAL A 101 -5.94 3.75 -10.58
CA VAL A 101 -5.84 5.07 -11.22
C VAL A 101 -7.13 5.34 -11.97
N VAL A 102 -7.80 6.41 -11.56
CA VAL A 102 -9.10 6.83 -12.11
C VAL A 102 -8.95 8.21 -12.74
N ARG A 103 -9.40 8.37 -13.98
CA ARG A 103 -9.36 9.66 -14.69
C ARG A 103 -10.45 10.59 -14.16
N CYS A 104 -10.04 11.72 -13.58
CA CYS A 104 -10.89 12.76 -13.05
C CYS A 104 -10.66 14.13 -13.73
N PHE A 105 -10.14 14.15 -14.94
CA PHE A 105 -9.89 15.35 -15.73
C PHE A 105 -10.45 15.22 -17.15
N GLU A 106 -10.81 16.35 -17.74
CA GLU A 106 -11.20 16.45 -19.15
C GLU A 106 -10.00 16.95 -19.97
N ASN A 107 -9.73 16.30 -21.10
CA ASN A 107 -8.73 16.72 -22.05
C ASN A 107 -9.13 16.17 -23.43
N ASP A 108 -9.38 17.06 -24.39
CA ASP A 108 -9.86 16.72 -25.73
C ASP A 108 -8.79 16.01 -26.58
N ASP A 109 -7.51 16.22 -26.27
CA ASP A 109 -6.37 15.59 -26.96
C ASP A 109 -6.15 14.13 -26.49
N ILE A 110 -6.73 13.73 -25.35
CA ILE A 110 -6.59 12.39 -24.78
C ILE A 110 -7.91 11.66 -24.89
N THR A 111 -8.04 10.76 -25.86
CA THR A 111 -9.27 9.97 -26.07
C THR A 111 -9.52 9.04 -24.89
N HIS A 112 -10.76 9.09 -24.33
CA HIS A 112 -11.21 8.11 -23.37
C HIS A 112 -11.70 6.84 -24.09
N VAL A 113 -11.40 5.65 -23.53
CA VAL A 113 -11.73 4.35 -24.15
C VAL A 113 -13.25 4.18 -24.40
N ASP A 114 -14.09 4.74 -23.54
CA ASP A 114 -15.56 4.72 -23.66
C ASP A 114 -16.14 6.07 -24.17
N GLY A 115 -15.31 6.95 -24.74
CA GLY A 115 -15.71 8.20 -25.39
C GLY A 115 -16.04 9.38 -24.45
N SER A 116 -16.16 9.15 -23.15
CA SER A 116 -16.44 10.20 -22.16
C SER A 116 -15.83 9.85 -20.80
N VAL A 117 -15.43 10.87 -20.03
CA VAL A 117 -14.93 10.69 -18.66
C VAL A 117 -16.11 10.35 -17.74
N ASN A 118 -16.04 9.19 -17.08
CA ASN A 118 -17.01 8.75 -16.11
C ASN A 118 -16.35 7.82 -15.08
N PRO A 119 -15.83 8.37 -13.98
CA PRO A 119 -15.12 7.59 -12.97
C PRO A 119 -15.93 6.42 -12.38
N ALA A 120 -17.22 6.62 -12.14
CA ALA A 120 -18.07 5.57 -11.58
C ALA A 120 -18.15 4.36 -12.52
N ARG A 121 -18.39 4.59 -13.82
CA ARG A 121 -18.39 3.53 -14.83
C ARG A 121 -17.03 2.84 -14.92
N ASP A 122 -15.96 3.59 -14.89
CA ASP A 122 -14.60 3.08 -15.05
C ASP A 122 -14.22 2.18 -13.87
N ILE A 123 -14.55 2.59 -12.64
CA ILE A 123 -14.40 1.78 -11.43
C ILE A 123 -15.26 0.51 -11.51
N GLN A 124 -16.53 0.65 -11.86
CA GLN A 124 -17.43 -0.50 -11.99
C GLN A 124 -16.94 -1.51 -13.02
N THR A 125 -16.37 -1.05 -14.14
CA THR A 125 -15.82 -1.93 -15.18
C THR A 125 -14.72 -2.84 -14.62
N ILE A 126 -13.77 -2.30 -13.87
CA ILE A 126 -12.69 -3.09 -13.25
C ILE A 126 -13.24 -3.96 -12.12
N ASN A 127 -14.07 -3.41 -11.24
CA ASN A 127 -14.64 -4.17 -10.14
C ASN A 127 -15.46 -5.36 -10.63
N LEU A 128 -16.25 -5.21 -11.70
CA LEU A 128 -17.04 -6.30 -12.27
C LEU A 128 -16.16 -7.49 -12.71
N GLU A 129 -15.06 -7.24 -13.40
CA GLU A 129 -14.15 -8.30 -13.83
C GLU A 129 -13.52 -9.05 -12.64
N LEU A 130 -13.17 -8.32 -11.57
CA LEU A 130 -12.65 -8.91 -10.35
C LEU A 130 -13.72 -9.72 -9.61
N VAL A 131 -14.95 -9.20 -9.51
CA VAL A 131 -16.09 -9.86 -8.89
C VAL A 131 -16.41 -11.16 -9.62
N LEU A 132 -16.48 -11.16 -10.95
CA LEU A 132 -16.75 -12.37 -11.73
C LEU A 132 -15.67 -13.45 -11.49
N SER A 133 -14.40 -13.05 -11.42
CA SER A 133 -13.31 -13.98 -11.08
C SER A 133 -13.46 -14.56 -9.66
N ASP A 134 -13.88 -13.75 -8.69
CA ASP A 134 -14.08 -14.18 -7.32
C ASP A 134 -15.31 -15.08 -7.17
N LEU A 135 -16.40 -14.80 -7.86
CA LEU A 135 -17.60 -15.64 -7.90
C LEU A 135 -17.30 -17.05 -8.41
N ASP A 136 -16.44 -17.19 -9.40
CA ASP A 136 -15.97 -18.50 -9.86
C ASP A 136 -15.23 -19.31 -8.78
N ILE A 137 -14.43 -18.63 -7.96
CA ILE A 137 -13.71 -19.23 -6.82
C ILE A 137 -14.70 -19.64 -5.75
N LEU A 138 -15.62 -18.72 -5.37
CA LEU A 138 -16.62 -18.96 -4.33
C LEU A 138 -17.56 -20.10 -4.71
N THR A 139 -18.06 -20.14 -5.94
CA THR A 139 -18.95 -21.20 -6.42
C THR A 139 -18.30 -22.59 -6.27
N ARG A 140 -17.03 -22.74 -6.72
CA ARG A 140 -16.30 -24.00 -6.56
C ARG A 140 -16.08 -24.35 -5.08
N ARG A 141 -15.78 -23.36 -4.23
CA ARG A 141 -15.60 -23.57 -2.80
C ARG A 141 -16.91 -24.00 -2.13
N ILE A 142 -18.03 -23.32 -2.42
CA ILE A 142 -19.37 -23.65 -1.91
C ILE A 142 -19.74 -25.09 -2.28
N ASP A 143 -19.60 -25.48 -3.54
CA ASP A 143 -19.91 -26.85 -4.01
C ASP A 143 -19.06 -27.89 -3.29
N SER A 144 -17.80 -27.63 -3.09
CA SER A 144 -16.89 -28.53 -2.36
C SER A 144 -17.31 -28.66 -0.88
N ARG A 145 -17.61 -27.53 -0.24
CA ARG A 145 -18.03 -27.51 1.18
C ARG A 145 -19.41 -28.13 1.39
N LYS A 146 -20.37 -27.93 0.50
CA LYS A 146 -21.68 -28.61 0.53
C LYS A 146 -21.55 -30.11 0.44
N LYS A 147 -20.64 -30.62 -0.39
CA LYS A 147 -20.38 -32.07 -0.46
C LYS A 147 -19.76 -32.59 0.85
N ALA A 148 -18.79 -31.88 1.43
CA ALA A 148 -18.15 -32.26 2.67
C ALA A 148 -19.12 -32.16 3.89
N MET A 149 -20.01 -31.19 3.90
CA MET A 149 -21.03 -30.96 4.95
C MET A 149 -21.95 -32.16 5.15
N LYS A 150 -22.14 -33.03 4.13
CA LYS A 150 -22.91 -34.29 4.30
C LYS A 150 -22.30 -35.22 5.33
N GLY A 151 -20.98 -35.17 5.53
CA GLY A 151 -20.24 -35.96 6.54
C GLY A 151 -19.88 -35.15 7.79
N ASP A 152 -19.80 -33.85 7.72
CA ASP A 152 -19.43 -32.95 8.82
C ASP A 152 -20.34 -31.71 8.87
N LYS A 153 -21.34 -31.77 9.77
CA LYS A 153 -22.31 -30.68 9.97
C LYS A 153 -21.68 -29.38 10.52
N LYS A 154 -20.44 -29.40 11.02
CA LYS A 154 -19.78 -28.17 11.50
C LYS A 154 -19.45 -27.20 10.38
N LEU A 155 -19.41 -27.67 9.13
CA LEU A 155 -19.20 -26.82 7.94
C LEU A 155 -20.41 -25.98 7.55
N ALA A 156 -21.57 -26.14 8.22
CA ALA A 156 -22.79 -25.40 7.87
C ALA A 156 -22.61 -23.87 7.95
N GLY A 157 -21.93 -23.35 8.99
CA GLY A 157 -21.67 -21.92 9.12
C GLY A 157 -20.74 -21.38 8.02
N GLU A 158 -19.73 -22.15 7.62
CA GLU A 158 -18.86 -21.77 6.48
C GLU A 158 -19.69 -21.69 5.18
N VAL A 159 -20.54 -22.67 4.92
CA VAL A 159 -21.38 -22.71 3.72
C VAL A 159 -22.37 -21.52 3.68
N GLU A 160 -23.05 -21.27 4.81
CA GLU A 160 -23.99 -20.15 4.92
C GLU A 160 -23.31 -18.80 4.66
N PHE A 161 -22.16 -18.59 5.26
CA PHE A 161 -21.36 -17.37 5.03
C PHE A 161 -20.95 -17.22 3.57
N LEU A 162 -20.37 -18.29 2.97
CA LEU A 162 -19.91 -18.22 1.57
C LEU A 162 -21.06 -17.98 0.59
N GLU A 163 -22.25 -18.55 0.84
CA GLU A 163 -23.46 -18.30 0.03
C GLU A 163 -23.95 -16.86 0.18
N ARG A 164 -23.95 -16.32 1.40
CA ARG A 164 -24.29 -14.92 1.66
C ARG A 164 -23.32 -13.98 0.95
N LEU A 165 -22.01 -14.22 1.07
CA LEU A 165 -20.98 -13.41 0.40
C LEU A 165 -21.14 -13.45 -1.12
N ALA A 166 -21.33 -14.63 -1.70
CA ALA A 166 -21.57 -14.78 -3.14
C ALA A 166 -22.82 -14.04 -3.60
N GLY A 167 -23.93 -14.13 -2.86
CA GLY A 167 -25.16 -13.41 -3.17
C GLY A 167 -25.02 -11.89 -3.13
N GLU A 168 -24.27 -11.35 -2.16
CA GLU A 168 -23.95 -9.91 -2.13
C GLU A 168 -23.11 -9.49 -3.33
N MET A 169 -22.13 -10.33 -3.73
CA MET A 169 -21.27 -10.07 -4.88
C MET A 169 -22.01 -10.19 -6.22
N GLU A 170 -22.95 -11.11 -6.35
CA GLU A 170 -23.85 -11.21 -7.53
C GLU A 170 -24.70 -9.95 -7.70
N ASN A 171 -25.00 -9.24 -6.61
CA ASN A 171 -25.65 -7.94 -6.63
C ASN A 171 -24.71 -6.76 -6.91
N GLY A 172 -23.45 -7.02 -7.30
CA GLY A 172 -22.46 -6.03 -7.72
C GLY A 172 -21.56 -5.48 -6.62
N LYS A 173 -21.65 -6.01 -5.38
CA LYS A 173 -20.75 -5.61 -4.31
C LYS A 173 -19.37 -6.29 -4.45
N THR A 174 -18.33 -5.58 -4.05
CA THR A 174 -17.00 -6.15 -3.85
C THR A 174 -16.92 -6.85 -2.49
N ALA A 175 -16.07 -7.86 -2.32
CA ALA A 175 -15.97 -8.56 -1.03
C ALA A 175 -15.55 -7.62 0.12
N ARG A 176 -14.75 -6.58 -0.16
CA ARG A 176 -14.33 -5.56 0.83
C ARG A 176 -15.48 -4.67 1.31
N SER A 177 -16.56 -4.54 0.54
CA SER A 177 -17.74 -3.74 0.91
C SER A 177 -18.79 -4.55 1.68
N VAL A 178 -18.59 -5.86 1.85
CA VAL A 178 -19.47 -6.72 2.62
C VAL A 178 -18.98 -6.80 4.07
N GLU A 179 -19.89 -6.65 5.02
CA GLU A 179 -19.55 -6.81 6.43
C GLU A 179 -19.20 -8.28 6.74
N ILE A 180 -18.00 -8.52 7.24
CA ILE A 180 -17.47 -9.84 7.56
C ILE A 180 -17.00 -9.81 9.01
N SER A 181 -17.59 -10.68 9.85
CA SER A 181 -17.19 -10.79 11.26
C SER A 181 -15.81 -11.44 11.44
N GLU A 182 -15.21 -11.30 12.63
CA GLU A 182 -13.91 -11.91 12.93
C GLU A 182 -13.93 -13.44 12.76
N ASP A 183 -15.02 -14.10 13.17
CA ASP A 183 -15.19 -15.55 13.01
C ASP A 183 -15.31 -15.95 11.53
N GLU A 184 -15.98 -15.13 10.71
CA GLU A 184 -16.16 -15.38 9.28
C GLU A 184 -14.86 -15.15 8.49
N GLN A 185 -13.96 -14.28 8.97
CA GLN A 185 -12.64 -14.09 8.36
C GLN A 185 -11.81 -15.37 8.34
N GLU A 186 -12.02 -16.28 9.32
CA GLU A 186 -11.35 -17.57 9.35
C GLU A 186 -11.68 -18.41 8.10
N TYR A 187 -12.91 -18.34 7.59
CA TYR A 187 -13.34 -19.09 6.40
C TYR A 187 -12.69 -18.59 5.10
N LEU A 188 -12.15 -17.37 5.11
CA LEU A 188 -11.48 -16.78 3.96
C LEU A 188 -9.96 -16.96 3.95
N LYS A 189 -9.35 -17.47 5.00
CA LYS A 189 -7.88 -17.63 5.09
C LYS A 189 -7.27 -18.37 3.91
N ASP A 190 -7.98 -19.38 3.40
CA ASP A 190 -7.53 -20.22 2.28
C ASP A 190 -8.21 -19.83 0.96
N VAL A 191 -8.92 -18.69 0.92
CA VAL A 191 -9.65 -18.22 -0.27
C VAL A 191 -9.04 -16.91 -0.73
N SER A 192 -8.34 -16.93 -1.87
CA SER A 192 -7.69 -15.74 -2.43
C SER A 192 -8.67 -14.93 -3.28
N LEU A 193 -9.50 -14.10 -2.64
CA LEU A 193 -10.39 -13.17 -3.34
C LEU A 193 -9.62 -11.92 -3.77
N LEU A 194 -9.89 -11.45 -4.99
CA LEU A 194 -9.29 -10.24 -5.55
C LEU A 194 -9.95 -8.99 -4.98
N THR A 195 -11.27 -9.03 -4.82
CA THR A 195 -12.06 -7.88 -4.38
C THR A 195 -12.02 -7.63 -2.88
N ILE A 196 -11.38 -8.52 -2.08
CA ILE A 196 -11.13 -8.28 -0.65
C ILE A 196 -9.87 -7.43 -0.42
N LYS A 197 -9.00 -7.35 -1.43
CA LYS A 197 -7.76 -6.58 -1.30
C LYS A 197 -8.05 -5.10 -1.05
N PRO A 198 -7.27 -4.45 -0.15
CA PRO A 198 -7.38 -3.01 0.07
C PRO A 198 -7.12 -2.22 -1.22
N VAL A 199 -7.84 -1.10 -1.38
CA VAL A 199 -7.74 -0.26 -2.59
C VAL A 199 -7.54 1.21 -2.19
N ILE A 200 -6.65 1.88 -2.94
CA ILE A 200 -6.59 3.34 -3.01
C ILE A 200 -7.05 3.74 -4.41
N TYR A 201 -8.05 4.59 -4.50
CA TYR A 201 -8.42 5.26 -5.73
C TYR A 201 -7.52 6.48 -5.94
N ALA A 202 -6.52 6.35 -6.81
CA ALA A 202 -5.67 7.46 -7.23
C ALA A 202 -6.43 8.27 -8.29
N CYS A 203 -7.08 9.36 -7.85
CA CYS A 203 -7.90 10.23 -8.69
C CYS A 203 -6.98 11.16 -9.47
N ASN A 204 -6.69 10.80 -10.73
CA ASN A 204 -5.84 11.61 -11.59
C ASN A 204 -6.62 12.82 -12.10
N MET A 205 -6.24 14.00 -11.63
CA MET A 205 -6.88 15.29 -11.83
C MET A 205 -5.98 16.21 -12.68
N GLY A 206 -6.54 17.28 -13.21
CA GLY A 206 -5.76 18.33 -13.87
C GLY A 206 -5.05 19.22 -12.85
N GLU A 207 -3.99 19.88 -13.27
CA GLU A 207 -3.23 20.83 -12.43
C GLU A 207 -4.12 21.95 -11.88
N ASN A 208 -5.02 22.49 -12.70
CA ASN A 208 -5.94 23.55 -12.30
C ASN A 208 -6.87 23.15 -11.15
N ASP A 209 -7.21 21.88 -11.01
CA ASP A 209 -8.04 21.40 -9.91
C ASP A 209 -7.36 21.61 -8.53
N PHE A 210 -6.03 21.60 -8.49
CA PHE A 210 -5.28 21.87 -7.25
C PHE A 210 -5.23 23.35 -6.91
N ILE A 211 -5.33 24.23 -7.90
CA ILE A 211 -5.38 25.69 -7.73
C ILE A 211 -6.80 26.12 -7.36
N ASP A 212 -7.80 25.58 -8.05
CA ASP A 212 -9.21 25.97 -7.91
C ASP A 212 -9.93 25.29 -6.72
N GLY A 213 -9.27 24.33 -6.09
CA GLY A 213 -9.80 23.52 -4.98
C GLY A 213 -10.33 22.15 -5.44
N ILE A 214 -9.68 21.11 -4.95
CA ILE A 214 -9.96 19.70 -5.25
C ILE A 214 -11.43 19.34 -5.02
N GLU A 215 -12.03 19.91 -3.98
CA GLU A 215 -13.43 19.74 -3.61
C GLU A 215 -14.43 20.28 -4.67
N ASN A 216 -13.99 21.06 -5.64
CA ASN A 216 -14.86 21.54 -6.71
C ASN A 216 -14.93 20.56 -7.89
N ASN A 217 -14.02 19.60 -7.97
CA ASN A 217 -14.01 18.60 -9.04
C ASN A 217 -15.16 17.60 -8.89
N LYS A 218 -16.11 17.62 -9.85
CA LYS A 218 -17.29 16.76 -9.86
C LYS A 218 -16.99 15.27 -9.95
N TYR A 219 -15.89 14.93 -10.62
CA TYR A 219 -15.46 13.54 -10.80
C TYR A 219 -14.83 12.97 -9.53
N TYR A 220 -14.04 13.79 -8.85
CA TYR A 220 -13.46 13.42 -7.57
C TYR A 220 -14.53 13.09 -6.52
N LYS A 221 -15.58 13.93 -6.42
CA LYS A 221 -16.72 13.68 -5.53
C LYS A 221 -17.39 12.33 -5.78
N GLN A 222 -17.58 11.94 -7.06
CA GLN A 222 -18.15 10.63 -7.39
C GLN A 222 -17.27 9.48 -6.88
N VAL A 223 -15.95 9.61 -6.99
CA VAL A 223 -15.02 8.59 -6.49
C VAL A 223 -15.02 8.54 -4.97
N GLU A 224 -15.12 9.68 -4.28
CA GLU A 224 -15.21 9.72 -2.82
C GLU A 224 -16.46 8.99 -2.29
N GLU A 225 -17.61 9.14 -2.96
CA GLU A 225 -18.84 8.43 -2.60
C GLU A 225 -18.66 6.91 -2.73
N ILE A 226 -18.11 6.44 -3.85
CA ILE A 226 -17.84 5.02 -4.09
C ILE A 226 -16.83 4.48 -3.07
N ALA A 227 -15.75 5.21 -2.83
CA ALA A 227 -14.72 4.81 -1.87
C ALA A 227 -15.28 4.67 -0.45
N LYS A 228 -16.17 5.57 -0.04
CA LYS A 228 -16.85 5.51 1.25
C LYS A 228 -17.73 4.26 1.39
N GLU A 229 -18.48 3.90 0.34
CA GLU A 229 -19.31 2.69 0.31
C GLU A 229 -18.47 1.40 0.37
N GLU A 230 -17.30 1.40 -0.25
CA GLU A 230 -16.39 0.26 -0.29
C GLU A 230 -15.41 0.19 0.89
N GLY A 231 -15.39 1.18 1.78
CA GLY A 231 -14.37 1.29 2.82
C GLY A 231 -12.95 1.48 2.25
N ALA A 232 -12.84 2.03 1.04
CA ALA A 232 -11.59 2.31 0.34
C ALA A 232 -11.13 3.75 0.61
N GLU A 233 -9.88 4.05 0.24
CA GLU A 233 -9.32 5.39 0.36
C GLU A 233 -9.23 6.09 -1.00
N THR A 234 -9.34 7.42 -0.99
CA THR A 234 -9.09 8.26 -2.17
C THR A 234 -7.79 9.04 -2.01
N LEU A 235 -7.13 9.30 -3.12
CA LEU A 235 -5.99 10.21 -3.19
C LEU A 235 -6.07 11.07 -4.45
N PRO A 236 -6.27 12.38 -4.34
CA PRO A 236 -6.14 13.28 -5.48
C PRO A 236 -4.66 13.43 -5.85
N ILE A 237 -4.36 13.23 -7.14
CA ILE A 237 -3.02 13.29 -7.70
C ILE A 237 -3.09 13.85 -9.13
N CYS A 238 -2.08 14.59 -9.56
CA CYS A 238 -1.87 14.95 -10.95
C CYS A 238 -0.64 14.20 -11.48
N ALA A 239 -0.87 13.16 -12.27
CA ALA A 239 0.22 12.30 -12.74
C ALA A 239 1.25 13.05 -13.62
N GLU A 240 0.81 14.07 -14.35
CA GLU A 240 1.67 14.93 -15.17
C GLU A 240 2.59 15.77 -14.27
N MET A 241 2.02 16.45 -13.29
CA MET A 241 2.76 17.24 -12.30
C MET A 241 3.76 16.39 -11.50
N GLU A 242 3.36 15.17 -11.11
CA GLU A 242 4.26 14.25 -10.42
C GLU A 242 5.44 13.78 -11.31
N ALA A 243 5.19 13.62 -12.60
CA ALA A 243 6.25 13.30 -13.56
C ALA A 243 7.26 14.44 -13.74
N GLU A 244 6.82 15.69 -13.63
CA GLU A 244 7.70 16.87 -13.63
C GLU A 244 8.49 16.97 -12.33
N ILE A 245 7.81 16.87 -11.16
CA ILE A 245 8.43 16.91 -9.83
C ILE A 245 9.51 15.82 -9.68
N ALA A 246 9.28 14.64 -10.25
CA ALA A 246 10.23 13.52 -10.20
C ALA A 246 11.55 13.79 -10.97
N GLN A 247 11.65 14.86 -11.74
CA GLN A 247 12.86 15.26 -12.48
C GLN A 247 13.63 16.38 -11.79
N LEU A 248 13.02 17.04 -10.79
CA LEU A 248 13.59 18.15 -10.06
C LEU A 248 14.56 17.67 -8.98
N ASP A 249 15.55 18.50 -8.64
CA ASP A 249 16.34 18.29 -7.43
C ASP A 249 15.56 18.70 -6.16
N ASP A 250 16.11 18.44 -4.98
CA ASP A 250 15.42 18.66 -3.71
C ASP A 250 15.06 20.15 -3.48
N GLU A 251 15.92 21.09 -3.91
CA GLU A 251 15.68 22.53 -3.76
C GLU A 251 14.58 22.98 -4.73
N GLU A 252 14.66 22.58 -5.99
CA GLU A 252 13.67 22.87 -7.04
C GLU A 252 12.31 22.25 -6.67
N LYS A 253 12.30 21.00 -6.17
CA LYS A 253 11.08 20.32 -5.69
C LYS A 253 10.42 21.10 -4.55
N ALA A 254 11.20 21.56 -3.57
CA ALA A 254 10.68 22.34 -2.46
C ALA A 254 10.06 23.68 -2.92
N MET A 255 10.72 24.37 -3.86
CA MET A 255 10.20 25.61 -4.45
C MET A 255 8.90 25.38 -5.23
N PHE A 256 8.86 24.35 -6.07
CA PHE A 256 7.68 24.00 -6.87
C PHE A 256 6.47 23.67 -5.95
N LEU A 257 6.67 22.87 -4.92
CA LEU A 257 5.60 22.53 -3.98
C LEU A 257 5.10 23.77 -3.22
N ALA A 258 6.00 24.67 -2.82
CA ALA A 258 5.64 25.91 -2.15
C ALA A 258 4.80 26.83 -3.05
N ASP A 259 5.17 26.97 -4.32
CA ASP A 259 4.44 27.78 -5.31
C ASP A 259 3.02 27.23 -5.54
N MET A 260 2.86 25.90 -5.49
CA MET A 260 1.56 25.23 -5.61
C MET A 260 0.78 25.18 -4.27
N GLY A 261 1.32 25.69 -3.18
CA GLY A 261 0.71 25.63 -1.85
C GLY A 261 0.62 24.22 -1.29
N LEU A 262 1.47 23.30 -1.73
CA LEU A 262 1.51 21.91 -1.31
C LEU A 262 2.65 21.66 -0.31
N GLU A 263 2.38 20.97 0.77
CA GLU A 263 3.42 20.56 1.73
C GLU A 263 4.24 19.35 1.24
N LYS A 264 3.61 18.46 0.48
CA LYS A 264 4.20 17.20 -0.01
C LYS A 264 3.67 16.87 -1.39
N SER A 265 4.48 16.21 -2.20
CA SER A 265 4.05 15.71 -3.51
C SER A 265 2.92 14.67 -3.37
N GLY A 266 2.12 14.51 -4.40
CA GLY A 266 1.11 13.47 -4.46
C GLY A 266 1.73 12.08 -4.36
N LEU A 267 2.93 11.90 -4.91
CA LEU A 267 3.68 10.67 -4.86
C LEU A 267 4.12 10.32 -3.42
N ASP A 268 4.65 11.29 -2.67
CA ASP A 268 5.02 11.09 -1.26
C ASP A 268 3.79 10.71 -0.42
N ARG A 269 2.64 11.33 -0.69
CA ARG A 269 1.36 11.01 -0.05
C ARG A 269 0.88 9.60 -0.44
N LEU A 270 1.00 9.22 -1.71
CA LEU A 270 0.63 7.89 -2.21
C LEU A 270 1.46 6.80 -1.53
N ILE A 271 2.78 6.99 -1.44
CA ILE A 271 3.68 6.03 -0.82
C ILE A 271 3.34 5.84 0.67
N LYS A 272 3.16 6.94 1.41
CA LYS A 272 2.77 6.90 2.83
C LYS A 272 1.42 6.23 3.04
N LYS A 273 0.42 6.60 2.23
CA LYS A 273 -0.92 6.02 2.28
C LYS A 273 -0.90 4.52 1.98
N SER A 274 -0.14 4.12 0.97
CA SER A 274 0.06 2.72 0.59
C SER A 274 0.70 1.89 1.71
N TYR A 275 1.69 2.48 2.39
CA TYR A 275 2.36 1.86 3.53
C TYR A 275 1.39 1.62 4.70
N SER A 276 0.60 2.63 5.03
CA SER A 276 -0.44 2.56 6.06
C SER A 276 -1.55 1.57 5.70
N LEU A 277 -2.02 1.57 4.44
CA LEU A 277 -3.07 0.67 3.94
C LEU A 277 -2.68 -0.81 4.11
N LEU A 278 -1.41 -1.13 3.93
CA LEU A 278 -0.86 -2.47 4.13
C LEU A 278 -0.67 -2.83 5.62
N GLY A 279 -1.04 -1.93 6.53
CA GLY A 279 -0.82 -2.11 7.97
C GLY A 279 0.65 -2.20 8.36
N LEU A 280 1.51 -1.49 7.60
CA LEU A 280 2.95 -1.46 7.85
C LEU A 280 3.34 -0.33 8.80
N ILE A 281 4.35 -0.60 9.60
CA ILE A 281 5.03 0.37 10.45
C ILE A 281 6.54 0.19 10.31
N SER A 282 7.31 1.21 10.68
CA SER A 282 8.75 1.15 10.72
C SER A 282 9.27 1.30 12.15
N TYR A 283 10.09 0.35 12.61
CA TYR A 283 11.00 0.63 13.70
C TYR A 283 12.38 1.01 13.16
N LEU A 284 13.18 1.72 13.94
CA LEU A 284 14.41 2.33 13.51
C LEU A 284 15.58 1.75 14.30
N THR A 285 16.71 1.60 13.63
CA THR A 285 18.02 1.37 14.26
C THR A 285 18.93 2.52 13.90
N ALA A 286 19.60 3.09 14.88
CA ALA A 286 20.42 4.28 14.69
C ALA A 286 21.79 4.13 15.35
N GLY A 287 22.83 4.37 14.58
CA GLY A 287 24.21 4.36 15.02
C GLY A 287 25.16 4.84 13.93
N LYS A 288 26.43 5.02 14.28
CA LYS A 288 27.48 5.46 13.33
C LYS A 288 27.61 4.53 12.10
N PRO A 289 27.53 3.19 12.22
CA PRO A 289 27.64 2.33 11.04
C PRO A 289 26.45 2.46 10.08
N GLU A 290 25.24 2.55 10.62
CA GLU A 290 24.02 2.61 9.81
C GLU A 290 22.87 3.26 10.58
N VAL A 291 22.09 4.07 9.88
CA VAL A 291 20.72 4.48 10.27
C VAL A 291 19.77 3.82 9.30
N ARG A 292 18.81 3.03 9.84
CA ARG A 292 17.94 2.21 9.01
C ARG A 292 16.52 2.11 9.55
N ALA A 293 15.54 2.15 8.64
CA ALA A 293 14.15 1.84 8.90
C ALA A 293 13.85 0.37 8.52
N TRP A 294 13.17 -0.32 9.42
CA TRP A 294 12.81 -1.73 9.27
C TRP A 294 11.30 -1.89 9.19
N THR A 295 10.83 -2.43 8.08
CA THR A 295 9.40 -2.64 7.83
C THR A 295 8.88 -3.86 8.56
N ILE A 296 7.84 -3.68 9.36
CA ILE A 296 7.07 -4.75 10.03
C ILE A 296 5.57 -4.49 9.91
N LYS A 297 4.75 -5.51 10.15
CA LYS A 297 3.30 -5.33 10.30
C LYS A 297 2.97 -4.76 11.67
N LYS A 298 1.96 -3.90 11.73
CA LYS A 298 1.37 -3.45 12.99
C LYS A 298 0.95 -4.66 13.83
N GLY A 299 1.26 -4.65 15.12
CA GLY A 299 1.03 -5.80 16.02
C GLY A 299 2.20 -6.79 16.11
N THR A 300 3.28 -6.62 15.36
CA THR A 300 4.48 -7.46 15.45
C THR A 300 5.15 -7.30 16.81
N LYS A 301 5.50 -8.43 17.46
CA LYS A 301 6.23 -8.43 18.73
C LYS A 301 7.74 -8.30 18.53
N ALA A 302 8.43 -7.88 19.59
CA ALA A 302 9.87 -7.61 19.56
C ALA A 302 10.75 -8.76 19.03
N PRO A 303 10.54 -10.05 19.37
CA PRO A 303 11.34 -11.13 18.79
C PRO A 303 11.22 -11.24 17.27
N GLN A 304 9.98 -11.19 16.74
CA GLN A 304 9.74 -11.25 15.29
C GLN A 304 10.30 -10.01 14.58
N ALA A 305 10.24 -8.83 15.21
CA ALA A 305 10.89 -7.63 14.71
C ALA A 305 12.41 -7.81 14.63
N ALA A 306 13.03 -8.35 15.67
CA ALA A 306 14.46 -8.68 15.67
C ALA A 306 14.83 -9.69 14.56
N GLY A 307 13.93 -10.62 14.26
CA GLY A 307 14.04 -11.57 13.16
C GLY A 307 14.14 -10.94 11.77
N LYS A 308 13.63 -9.70 11.61
CA LYS A 308 13.79 -8.93 10.38
C LYS A 308 15.23 -8.51 10.11
N ILE A 309 16.03 -8.37 11.16
CA ILE A 309 17.45 -8.07 11.05
C ILE A 309 18.21 -9.36 10.71
N HIS A 310 18.01 -10.40 11.52
CA HIS A 310 18.58 -11.72 11.30
C HIS A 310 17.82 -12.78 12.09
N THR A 311 17.71 -14.00 11.57
CA THR A 311 17.01 -15.11 12.24
C THR A 311 17.59 -15.46 13.60
N ASP A 312 18.90 -15.30 13.80
CA ASP A 312 19.55 -15.53 15.08
C ASP A 312 19.12 -14.51 16.15
N PHE A 313 18.78 -13.28 15.76
CA PHE A 313 18.26 -12.27 16.69
C PHE A 313 16.88 -12.67 17.23
N GLU A 314 16.07 -13.33 16.43
CA GLU A 314 14.77 -13.88 16.88
C GLU A 314 14.97 -15.07 17.82
N ARG A 315 15.82 -16.02 17.42
CA ARG A 315 16.07 -17.26 18.20
C ARG A 315 16.73 -16.97 19.55
N GLY A 316 17.75 -16.10 19.54
CA GLY A 316 18.51 -15.73 20.72
C GLY A 316 17.95 -14.52 21.45
N PHE A 317 16.74 -14.04 21.16
CA PHE A 317 16.19 -12.82 21.74
C PHE A 317 16.18 -12.84 23.26
N ILE A 318 16.80 -11.83 23.86
CA ILE A 318 16.80 -11.60 25.31
C ILE A 318 15.84 -10.47 25.68
N ARG A 319 16.08 -9.28 25.11
CA ARG A 319 15.30 -8.06 25.34
C ARG A 319 15.52 -7.05 24.23
N ALA A 320 14.63 -6.07 24.14
CA ALA A 320 14.79 -4.87 23.32
C ALA A 320 15.01 -3.64 24.23
N GLU A 321 16.03 -2.87 23.94
CA GLU A 321 16.21 -1.53 24.52
C GLU A 321 15.51 -0.56 23.56
N VAL A 322 14.43 0.05 24.01
CA VAL A 322 13.53 0.85 23.16
C VAL A 322 13.42 2.27 23.69
N VAL A 323 13.60 3.25 22.81
CA VAL A 323 13.27 4.65 23.06
C VAL A 323 12.36 5.16 21.95
N SER A 324 11.38 6.01 22.29
CA SER A 324 10.56 6.65 21.26
C SER A 324 11.40 7.70 20.50
N PHE A 325 11.04 7.94 19.24
CA PHE A 325 11.71 8.99 18.45
C PHE A 325 11.63 10.35 19.14
N ASP A 326 10.45 10.74 19.63
CA ASP A 326 10.23 12.02 20.27
C ASP A 326 11.07 12.20 21.54
N ASP A 327 11.16 11.16 22.38
CA ASP A 327 11.98 11.18 23.60
C ASP A 327 13.47 11.32 23.26
N LEU A 328 13.95 10.63 22.22
CA LEU A 328 15.35 10.76 21.81
C LEU A 328 15.67 12.15 21.28
N MET A 329 14.77 12.72 20.45
CA MET A 329 14.93 14.09 19.93
C MET A 329 14.94 15.12 21.07
N ALA A 330 14.04 15.00 22.03
CA ALA A 330 13.96 15.89 23.20
C ALA A 330 15.20 15.79 24.11
N CYS A 331 15.89 14.63 24.11
CA CYS A 331 17.12 14.43 24.87
C CYS A 331 18.39 14.82 24.12
N GLY A 332 18.32 14.91 22.80
CA GLY A 332 19.45 15.25 21.94
C GLY A 332 20.46 14.11 21.68
N ASN A 333 20.50 13.07 22.51
CA ASN A 333 21.31 11.88 22.32
C ASN A 333 20.86 10.69 23.19
N MET A 334 21.35 9.50 22.85
CA MET A 334 21.00 8.25 23.52
C MET A 334 21.48 8.18 24.99
N THR A 335 22.60 8.81 25.31
CA THR A 335 23.16 8.82 26.68
C THR A 335 22.23 9.61 27.62
N ALA A 336 21.82 10.81 27.21
CA ALA A 336 20.89 11.62 27.97
C ALA A 336 19.52 10.95 28.11
N ALA A 337 19.04 10.24 27.07
CA ALA A 337 17.81 9.47 27.16
C ALA A 337 17.91 8.32 28.17
N LYS A 338 19.07 7.64 28.26
CA LYS A 338 19.31 6.61 29.29
C LYS A 338 19.37 7.19 30.70
N GLU A 339 20.07 8.31 30.89
CA GLU A 339 20.18 8.98 32.19
C GLU A 339 18.81 9.45 32.71
N LYS A 340 17.91 9.85 31.81
CA LYS A 340 16.53 10.22 32.14
C LYS A 340 15.58 9.01 32.29
N GLY A 341 16.07 7.78 32.09
CA GLY A 341 15.27 6.55 32.21
C GLY A 341 14.24 6.36 31.09
N LEU A 342 14.39 7.05 29.95
CA LEU A 342 13.47 6.98 28.80
C LEU A 342 13.77 5.80 27.87
N VAL A 343 14.94 5.17 28.02
CA VAL A 343 15.25 3.91 27.32
C VAL A 343 14.69 2.74 28.11
N ARG A 344 13.61 2.17 27.64
CA ARG A 344 12.91 1.06 28.28
C ARG A 344 13.56 -0.28 27.91
N SER A 345 13.53 -1.22 28.84
CA SER A 345 13.92 -2.61 28.61
C SER A 345 12.66 -3.44 28.43
N GLU A 346 12.40 -3.89 27.20
CA GLU A 346 11.18 -4.56 26.81
C GLU A 346 11.42 -6.07 26.55
N GLY A 347 10.48 -6.89 26.98
CA GLY A 347 10.53 -8.36 26.84
C GLY A 347 9.89 -8.87 25.55
N LYS A 348 9.69 -10.21 25.51
CA LYS A 348 9.18 -10.93 24.32
C LYS A 348 7.76 -10.54 23.92
N GLU A 349 6.94 -10.09 24.86
CA GLU A 349 5.53 -9.72 24.61
C GLU A 349 5.35 -8.27 24.15
N TYR A 350 6.43 -7.49 24.09
CA TYR A 350 6.35 -6.12 23.65
C TYR A 350 5.92 -6.04 22.20
N VAL A 351 4.84 -5.32 21.95
CA VAL A 351 4.34 -5.02 20.61
C VAL A 351 5.03 -3.75 20.12
N MET A 352 5.75 -3.86 19.03
CA MET A 352 6.50 -2.76 18.41
C MET A 352 5.57 -1.63 17.99
N LYS A 353 6.02 -0.40 18.22
CA LYS A 353 5.34 0.82 17.79
C LYS A 353 6.07 1.47 16.61
N ASP A 354 5.30 2.19 15.78
CA ASP A 354 5.88 2.96 14.70
C ASP A 354 6.80 4.06 15.24
N GLY A 355 8.03 4.13 14.72
CA GLY A 355 9.05 5.07 15.19
C GLY A 355 9.84 4.64 16.43
N ASP A 356 9.63 3.44 16.97
CA ASP A 356 10.51 2.92 18.02
C ASP A 356 11.96 2.84 17.53
N ILE A 357 12.88 3.42 18.29
CA ILE A 357 14.33 3.28 18.05
C ILE A 357 14.83 2.17 18.96
N VAL A 358 15.42 1.11 18.38
CA VAL A 358 15.60 -0.16 19.06
C VAL A 358 17.04 -0.67 18.97
N LEU A 359 17.52 -1.21 20.09
CA LEU A 359 18.70 -2.04 20.16
C LEU A 359 18.31 -3.41 20.73
N PHE A 360 18.34 -4.44 19.90
CA PHE A 360 18.07 -5.80 20.34
C PHE A 360 19.27 -6.42 21.03
N ARG A 361 19.05 -7.07 22.19
CA ARG A 361 20.01 -7.89 22.91
C ARG A 361 19.64 -9.34 22.69
N PHE A 362 20.59 -10.09 22.19
CA PHE A 362 20.43 -11.51 21.86
C PHE A 362 21.68 -12.30 22.25
N ASN A 363 21.52 -13.61 22.40
CA ASN A 363 22.61 -14.55 22.62
C ASN A 363 22.37 -15.78 21.74
N VAL A 364 23.38 -16.17 20.95
CA VAL A 364 23.33 -17.33 20.03
C VAL A 364 24.37 -18.32 20.46
#